data_8ef91e3d8ff5fe8f37b39b3bca41e600
#
_entry.id   8ef91e3d8ff5fe8f37b39b3bca41e600
#
_cell.length_a   1.000
_cell.length_b   1.000
_cell.length_c   1.000
_cell.angle_alpha   90.00
_cell.angle_beta   90.00
_cell.angle_gamma   90.00
#
_symmetry.space_group_name_H-M   'P 1'
#
loop_
_entity.id
_entity.type
_entity.pdbx_description
1 polymer ?
#
loop_
_entity_poly.entity_id
_entity_poly.type
_entity_poly.pdbx_seq_one_letter_code
_entity_poly.pdbx_strand_id
1 'polypeptide(L)'
;MEQFKLMLECEDCKKKFPAAQDQASNSITYKKEFFSNGHSIFLTYYDCPHCGKRHFVQIDDTSSLQELSKARSQFVSLAIVKRKGKKISKKQSDKFKKARQHLAEYRMNLMKEFTGKSVIDEDGNEYILRFSI
;
A
#
# COMPACT_ATOMS: atom_id res chain seq x y z
N MET A 1 27.20 5.05 10.92
CA MET A 1 26.60 4.68 9.63
C MET A 1 25.31 5.46 9.44
N GLU A 2 25.29 6.33 8.46
CA GLU A 2 24.08 7.12 8.20
C GLU A 2 23.02 6.23 7.57
N GLN A 3 21.88 6.15 8.21
CA GLN A 3 20.74 5.48 7.62
C GLN A 3 20.04 6.48 6.71
N PHE A 4 19.87 6.08 5.46
CA PHE A 4 19.06 6.85 4.53
C PHE A 4 17.60 6.79 4.97
N LYS A 5 17.02 7.92 5.30
CA LYS A 5 15.62 8.04 5.66
C LYS A 5 14.87 8.80 4.58
N LEU A 6 13.84 8.20 4.05
CA LEU A 6 12.91 8.88 3.16
C LEU A 6 12.08 9.86 3.99
N MET A 7 12.10 11.12 3.58
CA MET A 7 11.29 12.16 4.23
C MET A 7 10.03 12.41 3.44
N LEU A 8 8.91 12.43 4.12
CA LEU A 8 7.61 12.81 3.55
C LEU A 8 7.26 14.22 4.00
N GLU A 9 6.56 14.95 3.15
CA GLU A 9 6.05 16.28 3.48
C GLU A 9 4.53 16.24 3.57
N CYS A 10 3.98 16.74 4.67
CA CYS A 10 2.55 16.90 4.83
C CYS A 10 2.07 18.07 3.99
N GLU A 11 1.08 17.86 3.13
CA GLU A 11 0.53 18.90 2.24
C GLU A 11 -0.12 20.05 3.02
N ASP A 12 -0.65 19.77 4.20
CA ASP A 12 -1.38 20.77 4.98
C ASP A 12 -0.50 21.59 5.89
N CYS A 13 0.35 20.95 6.68
CA CYS A 13 1.22 21.66 7.62
C CYS A 13 2.61 21.96 7.07
N LYS A 14 2.95 21.41 5.90
CA LYS A 14 4.24 21.58 5.21
C LYS A 14 5.47 21.10 5.98
N LYS A 15 5.26 20.38 7.07
CA LYS A 15 6.35 19.81 7.85
C LYS A 15 6.78 18.47 7.30
N LYS A 16 8.07 18.20 7.34
CA LYS A 16 8.65 16.94 6.93
C LYS A 16 8.75 15.97 8.10
N PHE A 17 8.59 14.71 7.82
CA PHE A 17 8.73 13.64 8.81
C PHE A 17 9.25 12.38 8.13
N PRO A 18 9.95 11.50 8.87
CA PRO A 18 10.47 10.27 8.26
C PRO A 18 9.35 9.31 7.92
N ALA A 19 9.43 8.74 6.72
CA ALA A 19 8.54 7.65 6.29
C ALA A 19 9.01 6.30 6.83
N ALA A 20 10.18 6.27 7.46
CA ALA A 20 10.81 5.04 7.90
C ALA A 20 9.98 4.31 8.95
N GLN A 21 9.87 3.03 8.77
CA GLN A 21 9.22 2.11 9.70
C GLN A 21 10.20 1.55 10.68
N ASP A 22 10.88 2.38 11.40
CA ASP A 22 11.59 1.95 12.57
C ASP A 22 10.53 1.64 13.64
N GLN A 23 10.70 0.55 14.38
CA GLN A 23 9.77 0.18 15.46
C GLN A 23 9.65 1.26 16.54
N ALA A 24 10.68 2.08 16.68
CA ALA A 24 10.65 3.24 17.57
C ALA A 24 10.04 4.49 16.93
N SER A 25 9.74 4.46 15.65
CA SER A 25 9.20 5.59 14.93
C SER A 25 7.68 5.59 14.97
N ASN A 26 7.10 6.77 15.09
CA ASN A 26 5.64 6.95 15.00
C ASN A 26 5.13 7.04 13.56
N SER A 27 6.02 6.89 12.58
CA SER A 27 5.68 6.94 11.15
C SER A 27 5.24 5.57 10.66
N ILE A 28 4.11 5.09 11.15
CA ILE A 28 3.59 3.77 10.78
C ILE A 28 2.47 3.95 9.78
N THR A 29 2.50 3.16 8.70
CA THR A 29 1.35 3.04 7.82
C THR A 29 0.39 1.99 8.38
N TYR A 30 -0.88 2.27 8.27
CA TYR A 30 -1.95 1.38 8.71
C TYR A 30 -2.76 0.93 7.50
N LYS A 31 -3.18 -0.33 7.51
CA LYS A 31 -4.13 -0.85 6.54
C LYS A 31 -5.39 -1.27 7.28
N LYS A 32 -6.50 -0.63 6.99
CA LYS A 32 -7.80 -0.90 7.64
C LYS A 32 -8.92 -1.00 6.63
N GLU A 33 -10.00 -1.65 7.06
CA GLU A 33 -11.21 -1.76 6.27
C GLU A 33 -12.04 -0.48 6.39
N PHE A 34 -12.52 -0.02 5.25
CA PHE A 34 -13.45 1.09 5.10
C PHE A 34 -14.60 0.65 4.23
N PHE A 35 -15.70 1.40 4.27
CA PHE A 35 -16.89 1.08 3.49
C PHE A 35 -17.26 2.25 2.60
N SER A 36 -17.58 1.96 1.33
CA SER A 36 -18.09 2.92 0.37
C SER A 36 -19.33 2.33 -0.28
N ASN A 37 -20.48 2.96 -0.10
CA ASN A 37 -21.79 2.47 -0.58
C ASN A 37 -22.06 1.00 -0.19
N GLY A 38 -21.67 0.60 1.02
CA GLY A 38 -21.83 -0.76 1.49
C GLY A 38 -20.80 -1.76 0.97
N HIS A 39 -19.85 -1.31 0.14
CA HIS A 39 -18.75 -2.14 -0.34
C HIS A 39 -17.53 -2.00 0.56
N SER A 40 -16.92 -3.15 0.87
CA SER A 40 -15.71 -3.20 1.67
C SER A 40 -14.49 -2.90 0.82
N ILE A 41 -13.68 -1.95 1.27
CA ILE A 41 -12.38 -1.63 0.67
C ILE A 41 -11.33 -1.55 1.79
N PHE A 42 -10.06 -1.72 1.43
CA PHE A 42 -8.96 -1.67 2.38
C PHE A 42 -8.05 -0.50 2.00
N LEU A 43 -7.91 0.44 2.92
CA LEU A 43 -7.11 1.63 2.68
C LEU A 43 -5.85 1.59 3.51
N THR A 44 -4.73 1.86 2.86
CA THR A 44 -3.44 2.07 3.52
C THR A 44 -3.25 3.57 3.70
N TYR A 45 -2.97 4.00 4.92
CA TYR A 45 -2.82 5.41 5.24
C TYR A 45 -1.77 5.62 6.32
N TYR A 46 -1.34 6.85 6.47
CA TYR A 46 -0.55 7.30 7.61
C TYR A 46 -1.12 8.62 8.12
N ASP A 47 -0.92 8.88 9.40
CA ASP A 47 -1.33 10.13 10.02
C ASP A 47 -0.09 11.01 10.21
N CYS A 48 -0.20 12.29 9.83
CA CYS A 48 0.89 13.23 10.01
C CYS A 48 1.16 13.41 11.51
N PRO A 49 2.40 13.19 11.98
CA PRO A 49 2.72 13.32 13.40
C PRO A 49 2.65 14.76 13.91
N HIS A 50 2.61 15.74 13.03
CA HIS A 50 2.60 17.16 13.40
C HIS A 50 1.19 17.75 13.46
N CYS A 51 0.36 17.49 12.46
CA CYS A 51 -0.99 18.05 12.38
C CYS A 51 -2.11 17.01 12.54
N GLY A 52 -1.77 15.72 12.53
CA GLY A 52 -2.73 14.63 12.70
C GLY A 52 -3.56 14.30 11.47
N LYS A 53 -3.33 14.98 10.34
CA LYS A 53 -4.11 14.72 9.14
C LYS A 53 -3.78 13.36 8.56
N ARG A 54 -4.83 12.65 8.14
CA ARG A 54 -4.71 11.33 7.53
C ARG A 54 -4.46 11.43 6.04
N HIS A 55 -3.44 10.70 5.56
CA HIS A 55 -3.07 10.64 4.17
C HIS A 55 -3.22 9.22 3.66
N PHE A 56 -4.09 9.04 2.67
CA PHE A 56 -4.31 7.75 2.04
C PHE A 56 -3.30 7.56 0.91
N VAL A 57 -2.62 6.42 0.88
CA VAL A 57 -1.56 6.15 -0.08
C VAL A 57 -1.85 4.98 -0.99
N GLN A 58 -2.75 4.08 -0.60
CA GLN A 58 -3.07 2.89 -1.38
C GLN A 58 -4.47 2.41 -1.08
N ILE A 59 -5.09 1.78 -2.07
CA ILE A 59 -6.39 1.14 -1.95
C ILE A 59 -6.31 -0.29 -2.46
N ASP A 60 -6.95 -1.21 -1.73
CA ASP A 60 -7.15 -2.59 -2.12
C ASP A 60 -8.61 -2.98 -1.94
N ASP A 61 -9.06 -3.93 -2.73
CA ASP A 61 -10.31 -4.64 -2.46
C ASP A 61 -9.99 -6.12 -2.21
N THR A 62 -11.00 -6.95 -2.03
CA THR A 62 -10.80 -8.38 -1.79
C THR A 62 -10.00 -9.04 -2.91
N SER A 63 -10.29 -8.66 -4.17
CA SER A 63 -9.59 -9.22 -5.34
C SER A 63 -8.12 -8.83 -5.38
N SER A 64 -7.79 -7.57 -5.12
CA SER A 64 -6.38 -7.14 -5.10
C SER A 64 -5.59 -7.74 -3.94
N LEU A 65 -6.21 -7.97 -2.78
CA LEU A 65 -5.56 -8.66 -1.67
C LEU A 65 -5.28 -10.12 -2.00
N GLN A 66 -6.16 -10.80 -2.73
CA GLN A 66 -5.92 -12.15 -3.21
C GLN A 66 -4.75 -12.19 -4.20
N GLU A 67 -4.70 -11.24 -5.14
CA GLU A 67 -3.59 -11.12 -6.09
C GLU A 67 -2.27 -10.83 -5.38
N LEU A 68 -2.29 -10.00 -4.34
CA LEU A 68 -1.12 -9.72 -3.53
C LEU A 68 -0.60 -10.99 -2.83
N SER A 69 -1.51 -11.79 -2.28
CA SER A 69 -1.16 -13.06 -1.64
C SER A 69 -0.52 -14.02 -2.62
N LYS A 70 -1.05 -14.13 -3.85
CA LYS A 70 -0.46 -14.96 -4.91
C LYS A 70 0.94 -14.47 -5.29
N ALA A 71 1.11 -13.16 -5.45
CA ALA A 71 2.41 -12.57 -5.79
C ALA A 71 3.44 -12.84 -4.70
N ARG A 72 3.05 -12.75 -3.44
CA ARG A 72 3.93 -13.08 -2.30
C ARG A 72 4.34 -14.54 -2.30
N SER A 73 3.40 -15.46 -2.58
CA SER A 73 3.70 -16.89 -2.68
C SER A 73 4.69 -17.17 -3.81
N GLN A 74 4.53 -16.53 -4.96
CA GLN A 74 5.46 -16.64 -6.08
C GLN A 74 6.85 -16.13 -5.71
N PHE A 75 6.91 -14.99 -5.05
CA PHE A 75 8.18 -14.42 -4.57
C PHE A 75 8.91 -15.39 -3.64
N VAL A 76 8.21 -15.96 -2.66
CA VAL A 76 8.78 -16.93 -1.73
C VAL A 76 9.30 -18.16 -2.48
N SER A 77 8.54 -18.68 -3.44
CA SER A 77 8.94 -19.82 -4.25
C SER A 77 10.22 -19.55 -5.03
N LEU A 78 10.32 -18.37 -5.65
CA LEU A 78 11.52 -17.95 -6.39
C LEU A 78 12.73 -17.77 -5.46
N ALA A 79 12.52 -17.22 -4.28
CA ALA A 79 13.57 -17.05 -3.27
C ALA A 79 14.11 -18.41 -2.80
N ILE A 80 13.25 -19.41 -2.62
CA ILE A 80 13.65 -20.76 -2.24
C ILE A 80 14.49 -21.40 -3.34
N VAL A 81 14.06 -21.28 -4.61
CA VAL A 81 14.81 -21.81 -5.78
C VAL A 81 16.21 -21.20 -5.82
N LYS A 82 16.31 -19.89 -5.68
CA LYS A 82 17.59 -19.18 -5.69
C LYS A 82 18.48 -19.59 -4.51
N ARG A 83 17.91 -19.77 -3.32
CA ARG A 83 18.66 -20.21 -2.13
C ARG A 83 19.26 -21.61 -2.30
N LYS A 84 18.59 -22.47 -3.06
CA LYS A 84 19.08 -23.83 -3.36
C LYS A 84 20.14 -23.84 -4.47
N GLY A 85 20.60 -22.70 -4.95
CA GLY A 85 21.60 -22.58 -5.99
C GLY A 85 21.07 -22.85 -7.40
N LYS A 86 19.78 -23.00 -7.57
CA LYS A 86 19.15 -23.20 -8.87
C LYS A 86 18.88 -21.86 -9.54
N LYS A 87 19.01 -21.85 -10.86
CA LYS A 87 18.66 -20.66 -11.65
C LYS A 87 17.15 -20.55 -11.81
N ILE A 88 16.64 -19.35 -11.64
CA ILE A 88 15.24 -19.03 -11.92
C ILE A 88 15.08 -19.01 -13.43
N SER A 89 14.11 -19.77 -13.97
CA SER A 89 13.83 -19.75 -15.40
C SER A 89 13.25 -18.40 -15.84
N LYS A 90 13.48 -18.04 -17.08
CA LYS A 90 12.90 -16.82 -17.66
C LYS A 90 11.36 -16.85 -17.57
N LYS A 91 10.76 -18.02 -17.79
CA LYS A 91 9.31 -18.21 -17.69
C LYS A 91 8.79 -17.88 -16.30
N GLN A 92 9.47 -18.34 -15.24
CA GLN A 92 9.10 -18.05 -13.85
C GLN A 92 9.25 -16.57 -13.52
N SER A 93 10.36 -15.97 -13.95
CA SER A 93 10.62 -14.53 -13.75
C SER A 93 9.59 -13.68 -14.47
N ASP A 94 9.27 -14.02 -15.73
CA ASP A 94 8.27 -13.27 -16.51
C ASP A 94 6.87 -13.38 -15.90
N LYS A 95 6.51 -14.57 -15.43
CA LYS A 95 5.23 -14.78 -14.76
C LYS A 95 5.09 -13.92 -13.52
N PHE A 96 6.14 -13.83 -12.71
CA PHE A 96 6.16 -12.99 -11.53
C PHE A 96 6.05 -11.51 -11.87
N LYS A 97 6.80 -11.04 -12.86
CA LYS A 97 6.74 -9.65 -13.34
C LYS A 97 5.36 -9.27 -13.84
N LYS A 98 4.73 -10.15 -14.61
CA LYS A 98 3.36 -9.94 -15.12
C LYS A 98 2.34 -9.84 -13.98
N ALA A 99 2.47 -10.71 -12.98
CA ALA A 99 1.58 -10.68 -11.81
C ALA A 99 1.69 -9.36 -11.04
N ARG A 100 2.93 -8.88 -10.84
CA ARG A 100 3.16 -7.60 -10.18
C ARG A 100 2.61 -6.42 -10.98
N GLN A 101 2.82 -6.43 -12.28
CA GLN A 101 2.31 -5.39 -13.17
C GLN A 101 0.79 -5.36 -13.17
N HIS A 102 0.15 -6.52 -13.26
CA HIS A 102 -1.30 -6.64 -13.21
C HIS A 102 -1.86 -6.07 -11.90
N LEU A 103 -1.24 -6.41 -10.78
CA LEU A 103 -1.65 -5.89 -9.48
C LEU A 103 -1.51 -4.36 -9.40
N ALA A 104 -0.41 -3.82 -9.91
CA ALA A 104 -0.18 -2.38 -9.92
C ALA A 104 -1.23 -1.65 -10.75
N GLU A 105 -1.55 -2.17 -11.94
CA GLU A 105 -2.59 -1.61 -12.81
C GLU A 105 -3.97 -1.69 -12.17
N TYR A 106 -4.28 -2.79 -11.53
CA TYR A 106 -5.55 -2.98 -10.83
C TYR A 106 -5.71 -1.96 -9.71
N ARG A 107 -4.67 -1.76 -8.90
CA ARG A 107 -4.67 -0.77 -7.82
C ARG A 107 -4.79 0.66 -8.34
N MET A 108 -4.12 0.98 -9.45
CA MET A 108 -4.25 2.30 -10.08
C MET A 108 -5.67 2.57 -10.54
N ASN A 109 -6.33 1.57 -11.09
CA ASN A 109 -7.73 1.68 -11.50
C ASN A 109 -8.66 1.88 -10.30
N LEU A 110 -8.41 1.19 -9.19
CA LEU A 110 -9.15 1.40 -7.96
C LEU A 110 -8.95 2.83 -7.42
N MET A 111 -7.73 3.34 -7.44
CA MET A 111 -7.45 4.70 -7.01
C MET A 111 -8.22 5.73 -7.84
N LYS A 112 -8.25 5.54 -9.16
CA LYS A 112 -9.01 6.42 -10.06
C LYS A 112 -10.51 6.34 -9.80
N GLU A 113 -11.03 5.13 -9.59
CA GLU A 113 -12.46 4.90 -9.35
C GLU A 113 -12.92 5.55 -8.04
N PHE A 114 -12.14 5.41 -6.98
CA PHE A 114 -12.54 5.85 -5.65
C PHE A 114 -12.10 7.27 -5.28
N THR A 115 -11.24 7.91 -6.07
CA THR A 115 -10.85 9.30 -5.84
C THR A 115 -12.08 10.21 -5.87
N GLY A 116 -12.27 10.99 -4.81
CA GLY A 116 -13.41 11.90 -4.66
C GLY A 116 -14.66 11.25 -4.08
N LYS A 117 -14.66 9.94 -3.85
CA LYS A 117 -15.77 9.25 -3.22
C LYS A 117 -15.67 9.28 -1.69
N SER A 118 -16.83 9.21 -1.04
CA SER A 118 -16.93 9.14 0.41
C SER A 118 -16.73 7.72 0.90
N VAL A 119 -15.94 7.56 1.95
CA VAL A 119 -15.73 6.29 2.64
C VAL A 119 -15.94 6.48 4.13
N ILE A 120 -16.34 5.41 4.81
CA ILE A 120 -16.64 5.42 6.24
C ILE A 120 -15.77 4.35 6.90
N ASP A 121 -15.12 4.69 8.01
CA ASP A 121 -14.36 3.73 8.80
C ASP A 121 -15.28 2.96 9.77
N GLU A 122 -14.71 2.04 10.53
CA GLU A 122 -15.46 1.22 11.49
C GLU A 122 -16.06 2.03 12.64
N ASP A 123 -15.53 3.22 12.92
CA ASP A 123 -16.03 4.13 13.95
C ASP A 123 -17.09 5.10 13.42
N GLY A 124 -17.42 5.02 12.13
CA GLY A 124 -18.41 5.88 11.50
C GLY A 124 -17.87 7.20 10.99
N ASN A 125 -16.55 7.41 11.03
CA ASN A 125 -15.94 8.63 10.52
C ASN A 125 -15.91 8.60 8.99
N GLU A 126 -16.33 9.71 8.38
CA GLU A 126 -16.41 9.85 6.94
C GLU A 126 -15.20 10.60 6.39
N TYR A 127 -14.68 10.11 5.26
CA TYR A 127 -13.55 10.72 4.55
C TYR A 127 -13.86 10.80 3.07
N ILE A 128 -13.45 11.88 2.43
CA ILE A 128 -13.45 11.98 0.96
C ILE A 128 -12.07 11.52 0.51
N LEU A 129 -12.03 10.48 -0.33
CA LEU A 129 -10.77 9.87 -0.72
C LEU A 129 -9.97 10.76 -1.66
N ARG A 130 -8.73 11.00 -1.26
CA ARG A 130 -7.68 11.59 -2.08
C ARG A 130 -6.39 10.87 -1.74
N PHE A 131 -5.63 10.51 -2.76
CA PHE A 131 -4.39 9.77 -2.57
C PHE A 131 -3.20 10.72 -2.66
N SER A 132 -2.33 10.63 -1.64
CA SER A 132 -1.06 11.37 -1.60
C SER A 132 0.00 10.48 -2.24
N ILE A 133 0.44 10.84 -3.41
CA ILE A 133 1.47 10.08 -4.12
C ILE A 133 2.74 10.90 -4.18
#